data_af680de4261aa4be35b6fca8bf57fd3d
#
_entry.id   af680de4261aa4be35b6fca8bf57fd3d
#
_cell.length_a   1.000
_cell.length_b   1.000
_cell.length_c   1.000
_cell.angle_alpha   90.00
_cell.angle_beta   90.00
_cell.angle_gamma   90.00
#
_symmetry.space_group_name_H-M   'P 1'
#
loop_
_entity.id
_entity.type
_entity.pdbx_description
1 polymer ?
#
loop_
_entity_poly.entity_id
_entity_poly.type
_entity_poly.pdbx_seq_one_letter_code
_entity_poly.pdbx_strand_id
1 'polypeptide(L)'
;MRRVSHLETGLRWLLSITLALVGNAVTAQTCHYQDWRWNVAQQRAVQQTTVSKDASMLLSDELDIQSGCTVCAEDQQAIKLDGLPEFSVCKKYAQVVQDTLFSLIHQGEKINSVIGYRVGRTRGEMDAQGNRSGFSNHSFGIAIDINTDHNGLYGNCVQFGPRCKLLRAGPWRPGDDPYSLQADGLIVKTFKQAGFKWGGEIEGQQKDFMHFSLTGY
;
A
#
# COMPACT_ATOMS: atom_id res chain seq x y z
N MET A 1 -41.56 -48.74 -73.32
CA MET A 1 -40.88 -48.66 -72.04
C MET A 1 -39.76 -47.65 -72.16
N ARG A 2 -39.96 -46.42 -71.71
CA ARG A 2 -38.94 -45.32 -71.72
C ARG A 2 -38.55 -45.05 -70.27
N ARG A 3 -37.24 -45.20 -69.95
CA ARG A 3 -36.69 -44.79 -68.65
C ARG A 3 -36.35 -43.31 -68.74
N VAL A 4 -36.88 -42.55 -67.74
CA VAL A 4 -36.53 -41.11 -67.52
C VAL A 4 -35.46 -41.11 -66.42
N SER A 5 -34.27 -40.57 -66.73
CA SER A 5 -33.19 -40.35 -65.78
C SER A 5 -33.30 -38.93 -65.18
N HIS A 6 -33.49 -38.84 -63.89
CA HIS A 6 -33.41 -37.55 -63.14
C HIS A 6 -31.94 -37.23 -62.84
N LEU A 7 -31.47 -36.08 -63.37
CA LEU A 7 -30.24 -35.43 -62.91
C LEU A 7 -30.56 -34.57 -61.69
N GLU A 8 -29.99 -34.91 -60.56
CA GLU A 8 -29.99 -34.02 -59.36
C GLU A 8 -28.73 -33.16 -59.39
N THR A 9 -28.95 -31.84 -59.57
CA THR A 9 -27.91 -30.79 -59.43
C THR A 9 -27.80 -30.39 -57.97
N GLY A 10 -26.77 -30.93 -57.30
CA GLY A 10 -26.41 -30.53 -55.89
C GLY A 10 -25.71 -29.18 -55.87
N LEU A 11 -26.40 -28.17 -55.38
CA LEU A 11 -25.85 -26.84 -55.13
C LEU A 11 -25.07 -26.84 -53.80
N ARG A 12 -23.74 -26.86 -53.87
CA ARG A 12 -22.86 -26.77 -52.71
C ARG A 12 -22.73 -25.32 -52.26
N TRP A 13 -23.31 -24.96 -51.12
CA TRP A 13 -23.09 -23.71 -50.44
C TRP A 13 -21.73 -23.78 -49.70
N LEU A 14 -20.73 -22.99 -50.17
CA LEU A 14 -19.48 -22.75 -49.45
C LEU A 14 -19.76 -21.68 -48.37
N LEU A 15 -19.88 -22.07 -47.12
CA LEU A 15 -19.87 -21.15 -45.98
C LEU A 15 -18.42 -20.66 -45.77
N SER A 16 -18.15 -19.43 -46.17
CA SER A 16 -16.90 -18.74 -45.80
C SER A 16 -17.00 -18.26 -44.35
N ILE A 17 -16.31 -18.94 -43.44
CA ILE A 17 -16.19 -18.49 -42.04
C ILE A 17 -15.07 -17.44 -42.02
N THR A 18 -15.45 -16.15 -41.96
CA THR A 18 -14.53 -15.06 -41.66
C THR A 18 -14.20 -15.06 -40.15
N LEU A 19 -13.02 -15.53 -39.82
CA LEU A 19 -12.50 -15.46 -38.44
C LEU A 19 -12.10 -13.99 -38.17
N ALA A 20 -12.95 -13.24 -37.46
CA ALA A 20 -12.63 -11.90 -36.97
C ALA A 20 -11.60 -12.02 -35.84
N LEU A 21 -10.35 -11.70 -36.10
CA LEU A 21 -9.32 -11.50 -35.06
C LEU A 21 -9.70 -10.25 -34.25
N VAL A 22 -10.36 -10.44 -33.12
CA VAL A 22 -10.54 -9.40 -32.11
C VAL A 22 -9.18 -9.20 -31.44
N GLY A 23 -8.39 -8.28 -31.96
CA GLY A 23 -7.17 -7.82 -31.31
C GLY A 23 -7.56 -7.15 -29.98
N ASN A 24 -7.29 -7.78 -28.86
CA ASN A 24 -7.32 -7.12 -27.57
C ASN A 24 -6.22 -6.06 -27.59
N ALA A 25 -6.60 -4.79 -27.75
CA ALA A 25 -5.71 -3.68 -27.48
C ALA A 25 -5.36 -3.73 -26.00
N VAL A 26 -4.14 -4.15 -25.69
CA VAL A 26 -3.58 -4.00 -24.34
C VAL A 26 -3.44 -2.50 -24.14
N THR A 27 -4.36 -1.87 -23.43
CA THR A 27 -4.21 -0.48 -23.01
C THR A 27 -3.03 -0.43 -22.06
N ALA A 28 -2.00 0.32 -22.42
CA ALA A 28 -0.86 0.56 -21.55
C ALA A 28 -1.38 1.14 -20.24
N GLN A 29 -1.10 0.46 -19.13
CA GLN A 29 -1.49 0.94 -17.81
C GLN A 29 -0.58 2.11 -17.45
N THR A 30 -1.17 3.27 -17.16
CA THR A 30 -0.44 4.45 -16.69
C THR A 30 -0.08 4.32 -15.23
N CYS A 31 0.99 5.00 -14.83
CA CYS A 31 1.46 5.11 -13.46
C CYS A 31 1.60 6.58 -13.09
N HIS A 32 0.81 7.03 -12.13
CA HIS A 32 0.86 8.39 -11.61
C HIS A 32 1.17 8.38 -10.12
N TYR A 33 2.04 9.27 -9.68
CA TYR A 33 2.29 9.51 -8.26
C TYR A 33 2.97 10.87 -8.02
N GLN A 34 2.93 11.35 -6.76
CA GLN A 34 3.68 12.51 -6.31
C GLN A 34 4.99 12.02 -5.68
N ASP A 35 6.16 12.37 -6.23
CA ASP A 35 7.45 12.07 -5.60
C ASP A 35 7.95 13.28 -4.81
N TRP A 36 8.56 13.02 -3.67
CA TRP A 36 9.27 14.01 -2.86
C TRP A 36 10.31 13.33 -1.98
N ARG A 37 11.27 14.08 -1.51
CA ARG A 37 12.36 13.58 -0.66
C ARG A 37 12.34 14.25 0.71
N TRP A 38 12.59 13.47 1.76
CA TRP A 38 12.79 14.02 3.10
C TRP A 38 14.22 14.55 3.24
N ASN A 39 14.36 15.85 3.46
CA ASN A 39 15.65 16.45 3.80
C ASN A 39 15.86 16.37 5.32
N VAL A 40 16.90 15.64 5.74
CA VAL A 40 17.14 15.36 7.17
C VAL A 40 17.57 16.61 7.93
N ALA A 41 18.40 17.47 7.33
CA ALA A 41 18.87 18.69 7.97
C ALA A 41 17.78 19.76 8.08
N GLN A 42 16.95 19.89 7.04
CA GLN A 42 15.86 20.88 6.99
C GLN A 42 14.56 20.38 7.65
N GLN A 43 14.46 19.08 7.97
CA GLN A 43 13.28 18.42 8.54
C GLN A 43 11.99 18.70 7.76
N ARG A 44 12.06 18.68 6.43
CA ARG A 44 10.92 18.92 5.53
C ARG A 44 11.01 18.13 4.23
N ALA A 45 9.87 18.00 3.56
CA ALA A 45 9.79 17.49 2.20
C ALA A 45 10.35 18.51 1.21
N VAL A 46 11.16 18.05 0.28
CA VAL A 46 11.78 18.84 -0.80
C VAL A 46 11.63 18.12 -2.13
N GLN A 47 11.94 18.79 -3.24
CA GLN A 47 11.96 18.23 -4.60
C GLN A 47 10.63 17.55 -4.97
N GLN A 48 9.51 18.21 -4.70
CA GLN A 48 8.18 17.70 -5.03
C GLN A 48 7.96 17.73 -6.56
N THR A 49 7.63 16.58 -7.14
CA THR A 49 7.35 16.42 -8.57
C THR A 49 6.17 15.49 -8.78
N THR A 50 5.41 15.72 -9.86
CA THR A 50 4.40 14.78 -10.33
C THR A 50 5.03 13.86 -11.38
N VAL A 51 4.93 12.56 -11.19
CA VAL A 51 5.37 11.55 -12.14
C VAL A 51 4.17 11.00 -12.88
N SER A 52 4.27 10.93 -14.21
CA SER A 52 3.31 10.29 -15.10
C SER A 52 4.06 9.54 -16.17
N LYS A 53 3.89 8.22 -16.25
CA LYS A 53 4.58 7.36 -17.21
C LYS A 53 3.80 6.08 -17.49
N ASP A 54 4.22 5.33 -18.48
CA ASP A 54 3.75 3.97 -18.73
C ASP A 54 4.24 3.05 -17.60
N ALA A 55 3.37 2.16 -17.10
CA ALA A 55 3.71 1.22 -16.04
C ALA A 55 4.81 0.23 -16.43
N SER A 56 5.02 -0.01 -17.74
CA SER A 56 6.15 -0.81 -18.22
C SER A 56 7.52 -0.13 -18.02
N MET A 57 7.53 1.17 -17.73
CA MET A 57 8.73 1.98 -17.49
C MET A 57 9.04 2.17 -16.01
N LEU A 58 8.41 1.39 -15.12
CA LEU A 58 8.73 1.42 -13.69
C LEU A 58 10.19 1.03 -13.45
N LEU A 59 10.84 1.80 -12.58
CA LEU A 59 12.18 1.50 -12.09
C LEU A 59 12.10 0.44 -11.00
N SER A 60 13.21 -0.22 -10.72
CA SER A 60 13.28 -1.29 -9.72
C SER A 60 12.93 -0.82 -8.31
N ASP A 61 13.19 0.44 -7.97
CA ASP A 61 12.86 1.04 -6.67
C ASP A 61 11.39 1.50 -6.57
N GLU A 62 10.64 1.51 -7.67
CA GLU A 62 9.22 1.85 -7.74
C GLU A 62 8.29 0.63 -7.59
N LEU A 63 8.87 -0.55 -7.46
CA LEU A 63 8.20 -1.82 -7.22
C LEU A 63 8.75 -2.47 -5.95
N ASP A 64 7.91 -2.78 -4.99
CA ASP A 64 8.27 -3.67 -3.89
C ASP A 64 8.15 -5.13 -4.36
N ILE A 65 9.29 -5.77 -4.60
CA ILE A 65 9.37 -7.12 -5.18
C ILE A 65 8.68 -8.16 -4.26
N GLN A 66 8.76 -7.97 -2.94
CA GLN A 66 8.22 -8.93 -1.98
C GLN A 66 6.69 -8.94 -2.00
N SER A 67 6.05 -7.79 -2.04
CA SER A 67 4.59 -7.66 -2.09
C SER A 67 4.06 -7.63 -3.54
N GLY A 68 4.89 -7.21 -4.49
CA GLY A 68 4.54 -6.93 -5.87
C GLY A 68 3.60 -5.73 -5.99
N CYS A 69 3.64 -4.78 -5.06
CA CYS A 69 2.93 -3.51 -5.08
C CYS A 69 3.85 -2.40 -5.60
N THR A 70 3.29 -1.41 -6.30
CA THR A 70 4.04 -0.31 -6.88
C THR A 70 3.71 1.02 -6.19
N VAL A 71 4.50 2.06 -6.52
CA VAL A 71 4.22 3.43 -6.09
C VAL A 71 3.09 4.10 -6.88
N CYS A 72 2.50 3.43 -7.87
CA CYS A 72 1.47 3.99 -8.73
C CYS A 72 0.14 4.14 -8.00
N ALA A 73 -0.52 5.29 -8.14
CA ALA A 73 -1.85 5.53 -7.60
C ALA A 73 -2.89 4.54 -8.17
N GLU A 74 -2.70 4.11 -9.41
CA GLU A 74 -3.56 3.13 -10.08
C GLU A 74 -3.51 1.74 -9.46
N ASP A 75 -2.47 1.40 -8.70
CA ASP A 75 -2.35 0.15 -7.96
C ASP A 75 -2.97 0.21 -6.55
N GLN A 76 -3.46 1.39 -6.17
CA GLN A 76 -4.07 1.57 -4.86
C GLN A 76 -5.58 1.43 -4.91
N GLN A 77 -6.16 1.00 -3.80
CA GLN A 77 -7.60 0.91 -3.58
C GLN A 77 -7.98 1.72 -2.34
N ALA A 78 -8.95 2.63 -2.53
CA ALA A 78 -9.54 3.38 -1.43
C ALA A 78 -10.37 2.46 -0.52
N ILE A 79 -10.23 2.66 0.78
CA ILE A 79 -10.99 2.00 1.84
C ILE A 79 -11.80 3.08 2.57
N LYS A 80 -13.11 2.80 2.70
CA LYS A 80 -14.06 3.62 3.46
C LYS A 80 -14.64 2.79 4.59
N LEU A 81 -14.49 3.25 5.80
CA LEU A 81 -15.08 2.67 7.00
C LEU A 81 -15.77 3.77 7.80
N ASP A 82 -16.92 3.46 8.36
CA ASP A 82 -17.68 4.42 9.16
C ASP A 82 -16.84 4.91 10.35
N GLY A 83 -16.82 6.22 10.52
CA GLY A 83 -16.06 6.88 11.59
C GLY A 83 -14.57 7.11 11.29
N LEU A 84 -14.06 6.67 10.13
CA LEU A 84 -12.67 6.92 9.71
C LEU A 84 -12.60 7.77 8.44
N PRO A 85 -11.60 8.66 8.33
CA PRO A 85 -11.26 9.26 7.04
C PRO A 85 -10.92 8.18 6.00
N GLU A 86 -11.29 8.43 4.73
CA GLU A 86 -10.89 7.54 3.63
C GLU A 86 -9.37 7.49 3.51
N PHE A 87 -8.84 6.30 3.29
CA PHE A 87 -7.42 6.06 3.02
C PHE A 87 -7.25 4.99 1.93
N SER A 88 -6.08 4.88 1.34
CA SER A 88 -5.80 3.89 0.30
C SER A 88 -4.66 2.95 0.70
N VAL A 89 -4.71 1.73 0.18
CA VAL A 89 -3.65 0.73 0.27
C VAL A 89 -3.51 -0.01 -1.06
N CYS A 90 -2.43 -0.75 -1.24
CA CYS A 90 -2.26 -1.60 -2.43
C CYS A 90 -3.47 -2.55 -2.60
N LYS A 91 -4.02 -2.60 -3.81
CA LYS A 91 -5.21 -3.41 -4.15
C LYS A 91 -5.13 -4.86 -3.68
N LYS A 92 -3.94 -5.45 -3.71
CA LYS A 92 -3.72 -6.85 -3.29
C LYS A 92 -4.05 -7.09 -1.83
N TYR A 93 -3.94 -6.07 -0.99
CA TYR A 93 -4.11 -6.17 0.47
C TYR A 93 -5.33 -5.39 0.97
N ALA A 94 -6.05 -4.70 0.09
CA ALA A 94 -7.17 -3.84 0.48
C ALA A 94 -8.25 -4.61 1.25
N GLN A 95 -8.62 -5.80 0.78
CA GLN A 95 -9.66 -6.60 1.43
C GLN A 95 -9.24 -7.03 2.84
N VAL A 96 -8.02 -7.55 3.01
CA VAL A 96 -7.54 -8.00 4.33
C VAL A 96 -7.42 -6.83 5.32
N VAL A 97 -6.97 -5.65 4.86
CA VAL A 97 -6.90 -4.44 5.71
C VAL A 97 -8.30 -3.99 6.10
N GLN A 98 -9.23 -3.93 5.14
CA GLN A 98 -10.62 -3.52 5.39
C GLN A 98 -11.31 -4.46 6.39
N ASP A 99 -11.24 -5.77 6.19
CA ASP A 99 -11.88 -6.76 7.05
C ASP A 99 -11.29 -6.76 8.47
N THR A 100 -9.96 -6.59 8.56
CA THR A 100 -9.26 -6.48 9.85
C THR A 100 -9.74 -5.26 10.64
N LEU A 101 -9.74 -4.08 10.02
CA LEU A 101 -10.20 -2.84 10.68
C LEU A 101 -11.68 -2.90 11.03
N PHE A 102 -12.52 -3.40 10.09
CA PHE A 102 -13.95 -3.57 10.32
C PHE A 102 -14.20 -4.46 11.55
N SER A 103 -13.53 -5.61 11.63
CA SER A 103 -13.66 -6.53 12.76
C SER A 103 -13.23 -5.88 14.08
N LEU A 104 -12.10 -5.17 14.10
CA LEU A 104 -11.59 -4.49 15.29
C LEU A 104 -12.54 -3.40 15.79
N ILE A 105 -13.07 -2.56 14.87
CA ILE A 105 -14.02 -1.49 15.20
C ILE A 105 -15.32 -2.09 15.80
N HIS A 106 -15.83 -3.18 15.22
CA HIS A 106 -17.04 -3.86 15.73
C HIS A 106 -16.82 -4.55 17.08
N GLN A 107 -15.57 -4.89 17.42
CA GLN A 107 -15.20 -5.38 18.74
C GLN A 107 -14.98 -4.26 19.78
N GLY A 108 -15.15 -3.00 19.38
CA GLY A 108 -15.07 -1.83 20.26
C GLY A 108 -13.68 -1.25 20.41
N GLU A 109 -12.69 -1.70 19.60
CA GLU A 109 -11.36 -1.13 19.60
C GLU A 109 -11.36 0.35 19.21
N LYS A 110 -10.52 1.13 19.85
CA LYS A 110 -10.46 2.59 19.67
C LYS A 110 -9.55 2.95 18.50
N ILE A 111 -10.13 3.05 17.31
CA ILE A 111 -9.44 3.48 16.09
C ILE A 111 -10.12 4.77 15.62
N ASN A 112 -9.38 5.88 15.61
CA ASN A 112 -9.88 7.20 15.19
C ASN A 112 -9.19 7.73 13.93
N SER A 113 -8.06 7.15 13.55
CA SER A 113 -7.34 7.53 12.33
C SER A 113 -6.57 6.35 11.75
N VAL A 114 -6.55 6.29 10.42
CA VAL A 114 -5.71 5.37 9.64
C VAL A 114 -5.10 6.14 8.48
N ILE A 115 -3.79 6.08 8.33
CA ILE A 115 -3.06 6.66 7.21
C ILE A 115 -2.44 5.51 6.41
N GLY A 116 -2.80 5.38 5.13
CA GLY A 116 -2.29 4.33 4.25
C GLY A 116 -1.26 4.86 3.25
N TYR A 117 -1.57 4.69 1.96
CA TYR A 117 -0.73 5.07 0.83
C TYR A 117 -0.41 6.56 0.83
N ARG A 118 0.86 6.86 0.77
CA ARG A 118 1.43 8.20 0.54
C ARG A 118 2.84 8.04 0.00
N VAL A 119 3.10 8.51 -1.20
CA VAL A 119 4.43 8.40 -1.79
C VAL A 119 5.38 9.39 -1.12
N GLY A 120 6.62 8.95 -0.88
CA GLY A 120 7.69 9.78 -0.36
C GLY A 120 8.95 9.00 -0.06
N ARG A 121 10.09 9.60 -0.41
CA ARG A 121 11.41 9.04 -0.12
C ARG A 121 11.86 9.49 1.27
N THR A 122 11.62 8.64 2.25
CA THR A 122 11.93 8.94 3.66
C THR A 122 12.95 7.97 4.27
N ARG A 123 13.45 7.02 3.49
CA ARG A 123 14.32 5.92 3.91
C ARG A 123 15.60 5.88 3.04
N GLY A 124 16.44 4.90 3.32
CA GLY A 124 17.66 4.66 2.56
C GLY A 124 18.77 5.67 2.87
N GLU A 125 19.78 5.68 2.02
CA GLU A 125 20.91 6.58 2.12
C GLU A 125 20.52 8.04 1.87
N MET A 126 21.37 8.94 2.28
CA MET A 126 21.23 10.37 1.99
C MET A 126 22.11 10.75 0.80
N ASP A 127 21.58 11.59 -0.08
CA ASP A 127 22.39 12.24 -1.10
C ASP A 127 23.29 13.35 -0.50
N ALA A 128 24.12 13.98 -1.33
CA ALA A 128 25.04 15.03 -0.90
C ALA A 128 24.33 16.28 -0.33
N GLN A 129 23.03 16.44 -0.59
CA GLN A 129 22.17 17.52 -0.08
C GLN A 129 21.44 17.14 1.21
N GLY A 130 21.64 15.91 1.70
CA GLY A 130 20.98 15.40 2.89
C GLY A 130 19.54 14.89 2.67
N ASN A 131 19.16 14.60 1.41
CA ASN A 131 17.85 14.08 1.09
C ASN A 131 17.86 12.55 1.11
N ARG A 132 16.81 11.93 1.65
CA ARG A 132 16.61 10.48 1.59
C ARG A 132 16.30 10.02 0.15
N SER A 133 16.82 8.84 -0.22
CA SER A 133 16.73 8.30 -1.57
C SER A 133 15.68 7.20 -1.74
N GLY A 134 15.35 6.46 -0.67
CA GLY A 134 14.48 5.28 -0.71
C GLY A 134 13.02 5.59 -0.37
N PHE A 135 12.10 4.98 -1.09
CA PHE A 135 10.67 5.02 -0.80
C PHE A 135 10.32 4.35 0.53
N SER A 136 9.34 4.91 1.23
CA SER A 136 8.76 4.27 2.43
C SER A 136 7.80 3.14 2.05
N ASN A 137 7.47 2.26 2.98
CA ASN A 137 6.47 1.20 2.78
C ASN A 137 5.08 1.77 2.44
N HIS A 138 4.75 2.96 2.95
CA HIS A 138 3.54 3.70 2.56
C HIS A 138 3.51 4.04 1.08
N SER A 139 4.66 4.24 0.44
CA SER A 139 4.72 4.59 -0.98
C SER A 139 4.22 3.47 -1.89
N PHE A 140 4.27 2.24 -1.42
CA PHE A 140 3.74 1.06 -2.13
C PHE A 140 2.34 0.66 -1.64
N GLY A 141 1.75 1.38 -0.69
CA GLY A 141 0.47 1.02 -0.08
C GLY A 141 0.50 -0.28 0.74
N ILE A 142 1.68 -0.70 1.23
CA ILE A 142 1.88 -1.92 2.04
C ILE A 142 2.06 -1.62 3.52
N ALA A 143 1.80 -0.39 3.92
CA ALA A 143 1.84 0.04 5.31
C ALA A 143 0.66 0.92 5.66
N ILE A 144 0.27 0.87 6.93
CA ILE A 144 -0.71 1.77 7.55
C ILE A 144 -0.18 2.27 8.88
N ASP A 145 -0.53 3.52 9.21
CA ASP A 145 -0.33 4.10 10.54
C ASP A 145 -1.69 4.24 11.22
N ILE A 146 -1.83 3.74 12.45
CA ILE A 146 -3.07 3.76 13.24
C ILE A 146 -2.92 4.72 14.41
N ASN A 147 -3.92 5.60 14.62
CA ASN A 147 -4.00 6.53 15.74
C ASN A 147 -2.71 7.34 15.92
N THR A 148 -2.27 8.04 14.89
CA THR A 148 -0.97 8.74 14.85
C THR A 148 -0.76 9.71 16.00
N ASP A 149 -1.83 10.39 16.46
CA ASP A 149 -1.77 11.36 17.56
C ASP A 149 -1.55 10.71 18.94
N HIS A 150 -1.55 9.38 19.01
CA HIS A 150 -1.44 8.58 20.21
C HIS A 150 -0.31 7.54 20.16
N ASN A 151 0.38 7.40 19.00
CA ASN A 151 1.32 6.32 18.73
C ASN A 151 2.51 6.83 17.90
N GLY A 152 3.39 7.60 18.52
CA GLY A 152 4.46 8.29 17.82
C GLY A 152 5.62 7.42 17.37
N LEU A 153 6.44 8.03 16.52
CA LEU A 153 7.76 7.56 16.14
C LEU A 153 8.79 8.10 17.13
N TYR A 154 9.61 7.22 17.67
CA TYR A 154 10.68 7.54 18.61
C TYR A 154 12.05 7.15 18.06
N GLY A 155 13.04 8.02 18.32
CA GLY A 155 14.47 7.76 18.12
C GLY A 155 15.19 7.58 19.45
N ASN A 156 16.46 7.13 19.39
CA ASN A 156 17.24 6.72 20.56
C ASN A 156 16.50 5.74 21.46
N CYS A 157 15.74 4.83 20.87
CA CYS A 157 14.72 4.02 21.48
C CYS A 157 14.90 2.55 21.11
N VAL A 158 15.88 1.88 21.69
CA VAL A 158 16.06 0.42 21.54
C VAL A 158 14.95 -0.30 22.30
N GLN A 159 14.71 0.12 23.54
CA GLN A 159 13.59 -0.27 24.37
C GLN A 159 12.90 1.00 24.88
N PHE A 160 11.56 1.06 24.81
CA PHE A 160 10.83 2.25 25.22
C PHE A 160 11.08 2.59 26.69
N GLY A 161 11.37 3.87 26.93
CA GLY A 161 11.68 4.39 28.25
C GLY A 161 12.14 5.86 28.20
N PRO A 162 12.62 6.42 29.32
CA PRO A 162 12.90 7.87 29.47
C PRO A 162 13.94 8.43 28.46
N ARG A 163 14.77 7.58 27.86
CA ARG A 163 15.76 8.01 26.85
C ARG A 163 15.21 8.10 25.44
N CYS A 164 14.04 7.55 25.19
CA CYS A 164 13.38 7.61 23.90
C CYS A 164 12.95 9.05 23.61
N LYS A 165 13.35 9.56 22.45
CA LYS A 165 13.00 10.89 21.98
C LYS A 165 11.85 10.80 20.99
N LEU A 166 10.71 11.42 21.29
CA LEU A 166 9.61 11.56 20.33
C LEU A 166 10.11 12.39 19.13
N LEU A 167 10.04 11.82 17.95
CA LEU A 167 10.49 12.45 16.70
C LEU A 167 9.30 12.98 15.89
N ARG A 168 8.16 12.26 15.95
CA ARG A 168 6.99 12.58 15.11
C ARG A 168 5.72 12.04 15.74
N ALA A 169 4.57 12.66 15.40
CA ALA A 169 3.24 12.29 15.86
C ALA A 169 3.04 12.43 17.37
N GLY A 170 2.01 11.79 17.98
CA GLY A 170 1.69 11.96 19.38
C GLY A 170 2.44 10.99 20.32
N PRO A 171 2.42 11.27 21.63
CA PRO A 171 3.11 10.43 22.59
C PRO A 171 2.42 9.06 22.74
N TRP A 172 3.22 8.01 22.83
CA TRP A 172 2.73 6.67 23.12
C TRP A 172 2.62 6.47 24.64
N ARG A 173 1.39 6.19 25.11
CA ARG A 173 1.06 6.02 26.53
C ARG A 173 0.19 4.78 26.74
N PRO A 174 0.75 3.57 26.56
CA PRO A 174 -0.01 2.33 26.69
C PRO A 174 -0.53 2.17 28.12
N GLY A 175 -1.82 1.83 28.26
CA GLY A 175 -2.49 1.68 29.56
C GLY A 175 -3.15 2.95 30.09
N ASP A 176 -2.63 4.14 29.75
CA ASP A 176 -3.20 5.43 30.17
C ASP A 176 -4.09 6.05 29.11
N ASP A 177 -3.77 5.81 27.86
CA ASP A 177 -4.48 6.37 26.69
C ASP A 177 -5.16 5.24 25.90
N PRO A 178 -6.50 5.22 25.80
CA PRO A 178 -7.22 4.14 25.13
C PRO A 178 -6.98 4.04 23.62
N TYR A 179 -6.36 5.06 23.01
CA TYR A 179 -5.97 5.06 21.59
C TYR A 179 -4.51 4.64 21.38
N SER A 180 -3.72 4.53 22.46
CA SER A 180 -2.34 4.03 22.38
C SER A 180 -2.32 2.51 22.22
N LEU A 181 -1.65 2.06 21.17
CA LEU A 181 -1.51 0.63 20.84
C LEU A 181 -0.67 -0.10 21.89
N GLN A 182 -1.07 -1.30 22.24
CA GLN A 182 -0.35 -2.14 23.19
C GLN A 182 0.21 -3.36 22.47
N ALA A 183 1.41 -3.80 22.83
CA ALA A 183 2.09 -4.93 22.20
C ALA A 183 1.27 -6.24 22.28
N ASP A 184 0.55 -6.42 23.37
CA ASP A 184 -0.35 -7.55 23.63
C ASP A 184 -1.83 -7.23 23.36
N GLY A 185 -2.12 -6.01 22.84
CA GLY A 185 -3.47 -5.56 22.52
C GLY A 185 -4.06 -6.25 21.29
N LEU A 186 -5.38 -6.18 21.18
CA LEU A 186 -6.12 -6.87 20.10
C LEU A 186 -5.73 -6.31 18.72
N ILE A 187 -5.59 -5.00 18.58
CA ILE A 187 -5.21 -4.37 17.30
C ILE A 187 -3.87 -4.94 16.81
N VAL A 188 -2.83 -4.92 17.67
CA VAL A 188 -1.49 -5.41 17.30
C VAL A 188 -1.52 -6.90 16.96
N LYS A 189 -2.17 -7.72 17.79
CA LYS A 189 -2.29 -9.17 17.55
C LYS A 189 -3.00 -9.47 16.23
N THR A 190 -4.11 -8.79 15.93
CA THR A 190 -4.91 -9.07 14.74
C THR A 190 -4.16 -8.67 13.48
N PHE A 191 -3.48 -7.51 13.44
CA PHE A 191 -2.66 -7.14 12.29
C PHE A 191 -1.45 -8.07 12.12
N LYS A 192 -0.82 -8.55 13.19
CA LYS A 192 0.25 -9.56 13.10
C LYS A 192 -0.26 -10.89 12.54
N GLN A 193 -1.46 -11.32 12.93
CA GLN A 193 -2.12 -12.51 12.36
C GLN A 193 -2.47 -12.33 10.88
N ALA A 194 -2.79 -11.10 10.46
CA ALA A 194 -3.02 -10.74 9.07
C ALA A 194 -1.72 -10.59 8.25
N GLY A 195 -0.55 -10.87 8.84
CA GLY A 195 0.76 -10.86 8.18
C GLY A 195 1.52 -9.54 8.26
N PHE A 196 1.02 -8.55 8.99
CA PHE A 196 1.73 -7.28 9.19
C PHE A 196 2.73 -7.38 10.35
N LYS A 197 3.82 -6.66 10.23
CA LYS A 197 4.79 -6.42 11.31
C LYS A 197 4.48 -5.09 11.97
N TRP A 198 4.58 -5.03 13.29
CA TRP A 198 4.33 -3.81 14.05
C TRP A 198 5.62 -3.02 14.32
N GLY A 199 5.58 -1.72 14.12
CA GLY A 199 6.73 -0.83 14.29
C GLY A 199 7.20 -0.66 15.75
N GLY A 200 6.36 -1.04 16.73
CA GLY A 200 6.77 -1.12 18.14
C GLY A 200 7.80 -2.22 18.43
N GLU A 201 7.92 -3.20 17.55
CA GLU A 201 8.86 -4.33 17.64
C GLU A 201 10.10 -4.16 16.73
N ILE A 202 10.32 -2.98 16.14
CA ILE A 202 11.48 -2.72 15.27
C ILE A 202 12.77 -2.97 16.07
N GLU A 203 13.69 -3.72 15.47
CA GLU A 203 15.05 -3.83 15.99
C GLU A 203 15.83 -2.53 15.72
N GLY A 204 16.78 -2.18 16.61
CA GLY A 204 17.59 -0.97 16.48
C GLY A 204 17.07 0.21 17.31
N GLN A 205 17.46 1.44 16.92
CA GLN A 205 17.29 2.64 17.73
C GLN A 205 16.00 3.43 17.46
N GLN A 206 15.04 2.82 16.78
CA GLN A 206 13.74 3.44 16.50
C GLN A 206 12.60 2.54 16.94
N LYS A 207 11.50 3.14 17.38
CA LYS A 207 10.21 2.49 17.59
C LYS A 207 9.14 3.37 16.95
N ASP A 208 8.28 2.76 16.13
CA ASP A 208 7.20 3.45 15.43
C ASP A 208 5.86 2.79 15.80
N PHE A 209 5.28 3.28 16.89
CA PHE A 209 4.15 2.59 17.51
C PHE A 209 2.85 2.65 16.70
N MET A 210 2.70 3.62 15.76
CA MET A 210 1.55 3.69 14.86
C MET A 210 1.65 2.73 13.68
N HIS A 211 2.86 2.29 13.31
CA HIS A 211 3.17 1.71 12.02
C HIS A 211 2.96 0.19 11.96
N PHE A 212 2.24 -0.25 10.94
CA PHE A 212 2.15 -1.64 10.53
C PHE A 212 2.55 -1.77 9.07
N SER A 213 3.38 -2.76 8.73
CA SER A 213 3.75 -3.02 7.34
C SER A 213 3.97 -4.49 7.05
N LEU A 214 3.74 -4.90 5.80
CA LEU A 214 3.89 -6.30 5.34
C LEU A 214 5.36 -6.74 5.33
N THR A 215 6.27 -5.85 4.93
CA THR A 215 7.69 -6.19 4.75
C THR A 215 8.56 -5.80 5.95
N GLY A 216 7.99 -5.16 6.94
CA GLY A 216 8.69 -4.62 8.11
C GLY A 216 9.32 -3.25 7.85
N TYR A 217 10.37 -2.93 8.63
CA TYR A 217 11.04 -1.61 8.60
C TYR A 217 12.31 -1.65 7.79
#